data_5d7f4f540afceb2bda72df9fd0371f4e
#
_entry.id   5d7f4f540afceb2bda72df9fd0371f4e
#
_cell.length_a   1.000
_cell.length_b   1.000
_cell.length_c   1.000
_cell.angle_alpha   90.00
_cell.angle_beta   90.00
_cell.angle_gamma   90.00
#
_symmetry.space_group_name_H-M   'P 1'
#
loop_
_entity.id
_entity.type
_entity.pdbx_description
1 polymer ?
#
loop_
_entity_poly.entity_id
_entity_poly.type
_entity_poly.pdbx_seq_one_letter_code
_entity_poly.pdbx_strand_id
1 'polypeptide(L)' 'MTDETVHVPKEILWDHREPPDNLMWRLQRLADFFPAYGADRKTVRLLFQHRDRLKLEPGRYKLIGMYHDAWQNADSRGD' A
#
# COMPACT_ATOMS: atom_id res chain seq x y z
N MET A 1 17.18 7.61 10.25
CA MET A 1 16.77 7.55 8.94
C MET A 1 15.73 6.49 8.68
N THR A 2 14.68 6.83 8.06
CA THR A 2 13.60 5.91 7.89
C THR A 2 13.57 5.39 6.50
N ASP A 3 13.50 4.11 6.37
CA ASP A 3 13.34 3.53 5.06
C ASP A 3 11.88 3.39 4.79
N GLU A 4 11.34 4.34 4.08
CA GLU A 4 9.95 4.24 3.69
C GLU A 4 9.86 3.41 2.44
N THR A 5 9.91 2.12 2.62
CA THR A 5 9.81 1.21 1.51
C THR A 5 8.84 0.11 1.88
N VAL A 6 8.32 -0.57 0.88
CA VAL A 6 7.38 -1.65 1.08
C VAL A 6 7.90 -2.89 0.37
N HIS A 7 7.50 -4.03 0.89
CA HIS A 7 7.86 -5.30 0.28
C HIS A 7 6.85 -5.66 -0.81
N VAL A 8 7.35 -6.01 -1.98
CA VAL A 8 6.48 -6.45 -3.08
C VAL A 8 6.67 -7.96 -3.25
N PRO A 9 5.62 -8.75 -3.01
CA PRO A 9 5.75 -10.20 -3.15
C PRO A 9 6.10 -10.61 -4.56
N LYS A 10 6.85 -11.70 -4.67
CA LYS A 10 7.24 -12.20 -5.98
C LYS A 10 6.05 -12.54 -6.85
N GLU A 11 4.94 -12.93 -6.22
CA GLU A 11 3.75 -13.34 -6.96
C GLU A 11 3.21 -12.24 -7.86
N ILE A 12 3.48 -10.99 -7.53
CA ILE A 12 2.94 -9.89 -8.31
C ILE A 12 4.03 -9.11 -9.04
N LEU A 13 5.22 -9.67 -9.13
CA LEU A 13 6.31 -9.03 -9.85
C LEU A 13 6.34 -9.40 -11.32
N TRP A 14 5.72 -10.49 -11.69
CA TRP A 14 5.61 -10.95 -13.08
C TRP A 14 6.98 -11.17 -13.69
N ASP A 15 7.38 -10.26 -14.59
CA ASP A 15 8.61 -10.38 -15.33
C ASP A 15 9.77 -9.65 -14.65
N HIS A 16 9.58 -9.12 -13.46
CA HIS A 16 10.65 -8.46 -12.73
C HIS A 16 11.25 -9.43 -11.73
N ARG A 17 12.57 -9.54 -11.72
CA ARG A 17 13.23 -10.36 -10.72
C ARG A 17 13.21 -9.68 -9.36
N GLU A 18 13.44 -8.37 -9.38
CA GLU A 18 13.42 -7.57 -8.18
C GLU A 18 12.60 -6.34 -8.45
N PRO A 19 11.89 -5.84 -7.45
CA PRO A 19 11.16 -4.59 -7.64
C PRO A 19 12.13 -3.43 -7.79
N PRO A 20 11.80 -2.45 -8.64
CA PRO A 20 12.62 -1.24 -8.68
C PRO A 20 12.73 -0.60 -7.31
N ASP A 21 13.83 0.09 -7.09
CA ASP A 21 14.05 0.77 -5.83
C ASP A 21 13.37 2.13 -5.88
N ASN A 22 12.07 2.11 -6.02
CA ASN A 22 11.24 3.31 -6.17
C ASN A 22 9.95 3.08 -5.41
N LEU A 23 9.74 3.86 -4.37
CA LEU A 23 8.57 3.68 -3.50
C LEU A 23 7.27 3.77 -4.27
N MET A 24 7.15 4.77 -5.17
CA MET A 24 5.89 4.94 -5.90
C MET A 24 5.60 3.77 -6.82
N TRP A 25 6.63 3.20 -7.45
CA TRP A 25 6.44 2.02 -8.29
C TRP A 25 5.92 0.86 -7.45
N ARG A 26 6.55 0.66 -6.29
CA ARG A 26 6.16 -0.45 -5.42
C ARG A 26 4.74 -0.26 -4.89
N LEU A 27 4.41 0.96 -4.50
CA LEU A 27 3.06 1.26 -4.01
C LEU A 27 2.03 1.07 -5.10
N GLN A 28 2.34 1.50 -6.33
CA GLN A 28 1.40 1.32 -7.43
C GLN A 28 1.17 -0.17 -7.70
N ARG A 29 2.23 -0.96 -7.66
CA ARG A 29 2.07 -2.40 -7.90
C ARG A 29 1.20 -3.03 -6.81
N LEU A 30 1.46 -2.67 -5.55
CA LEU A 30 0.64 -3.19 -4.45
C LEU A 30 -0.79 -2.72 -4.56
N ALA A 31 -0.98 -1.47 -4.95
CA ALA A 31 -2.33 -0.93 -5.10
C ALA A 31 -3.12 -1.65 -6.19
N ASP A 32 -2.43 -2.07 -7.24
CA ASP A 32 -3.10 -2.79 -8.32
C ASP A 32 -3.69 -4.12 -7.85
N PHE A 33 -3.14 -4.68 -6.77
CA PHE A 33 -3.59 -5.95 -6.22
C PHE A 33 -4.25 -5.80 -4.86
N PHE A 34 -4.45 -4.59 -4.42
CA PHE A 34 -5.07 -4.32 -3.14
C PHE A 34 -6.54 -4.75 -3.17
N PRO A 35 -7.09 -5.36 -2.13
CA PRO A 35 -6.49 -5.60 -0.80
C PRO A 35 -5.86 -6.98 -0.63
N ALA A 36 -5.77 -7.78 -1.68
CA ALA A 36 -5.14 -9.08 -1.57
C ALA A 36 -3.70 -8.95 -1.08
N TYR A 37 -3.05 -7.86 -1.47
CA TYR A 37 -1.71 -7.53 -1.04
C TYR A 37 -1.71 -6.10 -0.52
N GLY A 38 -0.84 -5.81 0.41
CA GLY A 38 -0.67 -4.45 0.88
C GLY A 38 -1.67 -4.01 1.95
N ALA A 39 -2.37 -4.95 2.56
CA ALA A 39 -3.37 -4.61 3.56
C ALA A 39 -2.78 -4.45 4.97
N ASP A 40 -1.48 -4.64 5.14
CA ASP A 40 -0.86 -4.47 6.45
C ASP A 40 -0.77 -2.99 6.82
N ARG A 41 -0.59 -2.74 8.11
CA ARG A 41 -0.62 -1.38 8.63
C ARG A 41 0.34 -0.44 7.91
N LYS A 42 1.61 -0.84 7.79
CA LYS A 42 2.60 0.04 7.20
C LYS A 42 2.29 0.35 5.74
N THR A 43 1.93 -0.67 4.98
CA THR A 43 1.66 -0.50 3.56
C THR A 43 0.41 0.33 3.35
N VAL A 44 -0.64 0.08 4.14
CA VAL A 44 -1.87 0.87 4.03
C VAL A 44 -1.58 2.33 4.34
N ARG A 45 -0.76 2.59 5.35
CA ARG A 45 -0.42 3.97 5.66
C ARG A 45 0.27 4.66 4.49
N LEU A 46 1.22 3.98 3.87
CA LEU A 46 1.93 4.57 2.74
C LEU A 46 1.03 4.71 1.53
N LEU A 47 0.18 3.73 1.27
CA LEU A 47 -0.78 3.84 0.18
C LEU A 47 -1.70 5.04 0.38
N PHE A 48 -2.17 5.22 1.60
CA PHE A 48 -3.06 6.34 1.91
C PHE A 48 -2.34 7.68 1.75
N GLN A 49 -1.09 7.77 2.22
CA GLN A 49 -0.33 9.01 2.13
C GLN A 49 -0.09 9.43 0.68
N HIS A 50 0.08 8.46 -0.20
CA HIS A 50 0.45 8.73 -1.59
C HIS A 50 -0.67 8.46 -2.56
N ARG A 51 -1.89 8.21 -2.08
CA ARG A 51 -2.97 7.78 -2.96
C ARG A 51 -3.30 8.78 -4.05
N ASP A 52 -3.10 10.07 -3.79
CA ASP A 52 -3.38 11.10 -4.79
C ASP A 52 -2.39 11.04 -5.95
N ARG A 53 -1.24 10.42 -5.74
CA ARG A 53 -0.24 10.29 -6.78
C ARG A 53 -0.30 8.95 -7.48
N LEU A 54 -1.08 8.02 -6.95
CA LEU A 54 -1.22 6.70 -7.53
C LEU A 54 -2.38 6.69 -8.51
N LYS A 55 -2.29 5.80 -9.49
CA LYS A 55 -3.38 5.63 -10.44
C LYS A 55 -4.34 4.61 -9.87
N LEU A 56 -5.43 5.10 -9.32
CA LEU A 56 -6.39 4.26 -8.62
C LEU A 56 -7.78 4.49 -9.18
N GLU A 57 -8.53 3.41 -9.28
CA GLU A 57 -9.95 3.52 -9.56
C GLU A 57 -10.64 4.10 -8.34
N PRO A 58 -11.77 4.82 -8.54
CA PRO A 58 -12.44 5.44 -7.39
C PRO A 58 -12.78 4.46 -6.28
N GLY A 59 -13.19 3.25 -6.63
CA GLY A 59 -13.51 2.25 -5.61
C GLY A 59 -12.29 1.84 -4.80
N ARG A 60 -11.16 1.68 -5.47
CA ARG A 60 -9.93 1.29 -4.77
C ARG A 60 -9.40 2.43 -3.92
N TYR A 61 -9.49 3.65 -4.43
CA TYR A 61 -9.10 4.83 -3.66
C TYR A 61 -9.86 4.88 -2.35
N LYS A 62 -11.17 4.67 -2.42
CA LYS A 62 -12.02 4.68 -1.24
C LYS A 62 -11.68 3.52 -0.32
N LEU A 63 -11.41 2.35 -0.89
CA LEU A 63 -11.11 1.17 -0.10
C LEU A 63 -9.83 1.35 0.72
N ILE A 64 -8.82 1.96 0.12
CA ILE A 64 -7.59 2.24 0.85
C ILE A 64 -7.88 3.14 2.04
N GLY A 65 -8.74 4.14 1.86
CA GLY A 65 -9.13 5.00 2.97
C GLY A 65 -9.83 4.25 4.07
N MET A 66 -10.69 3.30 3.71
CA MET A 66 -11.39 2.49 4.71
C MET A 66 -10.42 1.63 5.51
N TYR A 67 -9.46 1.02 4.85
CA TYR A 67 -8.45 0.23 5.55
C TYR A 67 -7.60 1.10 6.45
N HIS A 68 -7.27 2.29 5.99
CA HIS A 68 -6.48 3.22 6.79
C HIS A 68 -7.25 3.60 8.07
N ASP A 69 -8.54 3.88 7.93
CA ASP A 69 -9.36 4.21 9.09
C ASP A 69 -9.44 3.03 10.06
N ALA A 70 -9.56 1.83 9.52
CA ALA A 70 -9.64 0.63 10.37
C ALA A 70 -8.36 0.47 11.19
N TRP A 71 -7.21 0.67 10.56
CA TRP A 71 -5.95 0.57 11.28
C TRP A 71 -5.79 1.66 12.31
N GLN A 72 -6.25 2.87 12.00
CA GLN A 72 -6.18 3.97 12.97
C GLN A 72 -7.08 3.69 14.17
N ASN A 73 -8.25 3.15 13.93
CA ASN A 73 -9.14 2.81 15.03
C ASN A 73 -8.53 1.71 15.90
N ALA A 74 -7.88 0.75 15.28
CA ALA A 74 -7.21 -0.31 16.03
C ALA A 74 -6.10 0.26 16.89
N ASP A 75 -5.33 1.21 16.33
CA ASP A 75 -4.26 1.85 17.09
C ASP A 75 -4.80 2.63 18.27
N SER A 76 -5.91 3.34 18.06
CA SER A 76 -6.49 4.14 19.13
C SER A 76 -6.97 3.28 20.27
N ARG A 77 -7.44 2.09 19.98
CA ARG A 77 -7.95 1.21 21.01
C ARG A 77 -6.85 0.43 21.69
N GLY A 78 -5.75 0.28 20.99
CA GLY A 78 -4.73 -0.59 21.47
C GLY A 78 -4.05 -0.10 22.71
N ASP A 79 -4.22 1.06 22.98
CA ASP A 79 -3.65 1.59 24.05
C ASP A 79 -3.14 0.75 24.92
#